data_2334a93f99bf4d1117c797fec9b11c51
#
_entry.id   2334a93f99bf4d1117c797fec9b11c51
#
_cell.length_a   1.000
_cell.length_b   1.000
_cell.length_c   1.000
_cell.angle_alpha   90.00
_cell.angle_beta   90.00
_cell.angle_gamma   90.00
#
_symmetry.space_group_name_H-M   'P 1'
#
loop_
_entity.id
_entity.type
_entity.pdbx_description
1 polymer ?
#
loop_
_entity_poly.entity_id
_entity_poly.type
_entity_poly.pdbx_seq_one_letter_code
_entity_poly.pdbx_strand_id
1 'polypeptide(L)'
;MRTITEKAITKIVTLSLNPAIDQTARVPEFTAGRVNRVDWEQSDAGGKGVNVASFLADLGEPACATGLLGSANDGPFVELFARKGIEDRCLRLPGRTRVNVKITDPVLNQVTDLNFPGLTPAPADLERLAEIIDALCIDDAVDWLVLSGSVPAGVPEGIYADLVRRLKAAGKRVLLDASGSPFAAALAADAGAAMPNIIKPNIDELAELLGRPLASRAEVLAAVRALIERGVGLVAVSMGADGALFVERDTAVLAVPPAITVHSTVGAGDAMVAGILVGTCHGLDLAGRARLATGCSLGALGEVGPHLPGRDVIDALAARVQVSEVTNV
;
A
#
# COMPACT_ATOMS: atom_id res chain seq x y z
N MET A 1 39.16 12.54 -2.18
CA MET A 1 38.07 12.74 -1.20
C MET A 1 36.82 13.06 -2.00
N ARG A 2 35.93 12.08 -2.20
CA ARG A 2 34.61 12.36 -2.77
C ARG A 2 33.75 12.89 -1.65
N THR A 3 33.33 14.13 -1.77
CA THR A 3 32.34 14.76 -0.90
C THR A 3 31.07 13.92 -0.97
N ILE A 4 30.67 13.34 0.15
CA ILE A 4 29.34 12.72 0.33
C ILE A 4 28.38 13.92 0.23
N THR A 5 27.76 14.12 -0.91
CA THR A 5 26.60 15.00 -1.03
C THR A 5 25.55 14.42 -0.11
N GLU A 6 25.17 15.13 0.94
CA GLU A 6 23.99 14.82 1.75
C GLU A 6 22.82 14.60 0.77
N LYS A 7 22.37 13.37 0.69
CA LYS A 7 21.21 13.04 -0.13
C LYS A 7 20.04 13.79 0.48
N ALA A 8 19.45 14.71 -0.26
CA ALA A 8 18.27 15.45 0.19
C ALA A 8 17.24 14.44 0.76
N ILE A 9 16.70 14.73 1.93
CA ILE A 9 15.68 13.89 2.56
C ILE A 9 14.50 13.82 1.60
N THR A 10 14.23 12.63 1.07
CA THR A 10 13.14 12.42 0.11
C THR A 10 11.84 12.29 0.89
N LYS A 11 10.90 13.18 0.66
CA LYS A 11 9.55 13.10 1.19
C LYS A 11 8.70 12.20 0.30
N ILE A 12 7.97 11.26 0.91
CA ILE A 12 7.06 10.34 0.21
C ILE A 12 5.62 10.79 0.49
N VAL A 13 4.86 11.04 -0.57
CA VAL A 13 3.45 11.40 -0.49
C VAL A 13 2.60 10.16 -0.74
N THR A 14 1.61 9.91 0.12
CA THR A 14 0.66 8.80 -0.04
C THR A 14 -0.74 9.33 -0.29
N LEU A 15 -1.45 8.75 -1.25
CA LEU A 15 -2.82 9.10 -1.60
C LEU A 15 -3.77 7.99 -1.20
N SER A 16 -4.83 8.35 -0.44
CA SER A 16 -5.99 7.50 -0.15
C SER A 16 -7.27 8.16 -0.65
N LEU A 17 -7.88 7.63 -1.70
CA LEU A 17 -9.18 8.12 -2.19
C LEU A 17 -10.36 7.61 -1.36
N ASN A 18 -10.20 6.46 -0.70
CA ASN A 18 -11.25 5.78 0.06
C ASN A 18 -10.73 5.26 1.40
N PRO A 19 -10.21 6.13 2.29
CA PRO A 19 -9.75 5.74 3.61
C PRO A 19 -10.91 5.19 4.45
N ALA A 20 -10.57 4.56 5.58
CA ALA A 20 -11.54 4.03 6.51
C ALA A 20 -11.05 4.22 7.95
N ILE A 21 -11.98 4.25 8.89
CA ILE A 21 -11.70 3.89 10.28
C ILE A 21 -11.95 2.39 10.39
N ASP A 22 -10.91 1.61 10.67
CA ASP A 22 -11.02 0.16 10.81
C ASP A 22 -11.28 -0.18 12.27
N GLN A 23 -12.49 -0.63 12.57
CA GLN A 23 -12.93 -1.04 13.90
C GLN A 23 -12.83 -2.56 14.01
N THR A 24 -11.90 -3.04 14.82
CA THR A 24 -11.78 -4.47 15.14
C THR A 24 -12.54 -4.76 16.42
N ALA A 25 -13.48 -5.70 16.36
CA ALA A 25 -14.27 -6.18 17.48
C ALA A 25 -13.99 -7.66 17.72
N ARG A 26 -13.63 -8.03 18.95
CA ARG A 26 -13.49 -9.43 19.34
C ARG A 26 -14.82 -9.94 19.88
N VAL A 27 -15.33 -10.99 19.25
CA VAL A 27 -16.65 -11.58 19.54
C VAL A 27 -16.50 -13.11 19.61
N PRO A 28 -16.25 -13.68 20.79
CA PRO A 28 -16.17 -15.13 20.95
C PRO A 28 -17.48 -15.82 20.53
N GLU A 29 -17.39 -16.92 19.79
CA GLU A 29 -18.52 -17.73 19.28
C GLU A 29 -19.52 -16.90 18.44
N PHE A 30 -18.99 -16.03 17.55
CA PHE A 30 -19.81 -15.18 16.69
C PHE A 30 -20.85 -16.00 15.91
N THR A 31 -22.10 -15.65 16.07
CA THR A 31 -23.21 -16.35 15.41
C THR A 31 -24.12 -15.36 14.68
N ALA A 32 -24.23 -15.51 13.36
CA ALA A 32 -25.15 -14.72 12.56
C ALA A 32 -26.61 -14.93 13.00
N GLY A 33 -27.42 -13.85 13.03
CA GLY A 33 -28.82 -13.90 13.44
C GLY A 33 -29.05 -13.99 14.95
N ARG A 34 -28.03 -13.84 15.76
CA ARG A 34 -28.10 -13.83 17.24
C ARG A 34 -27.58 -12.50 17.79
N VAL A 35 -27.88 -12.24 19.08
CA VAL A 35 -27.20 -11.15 19.81
C VAL A 35 -25.81 -11.63 20.20
N ASN A 36 -24.82 -10.96 19.65
CA ASN A 36 -23.41 -11.18 19.95
C ASN A 36 -22.89 -10.11 20.91
N ARG A 37 -21.96 -10.44 21.79
CA ARG A 37 -21.36 -9.51 22.74
C ARG A 37 -19.88 -9.32 22.41
N VAL A 38 -19.50 -8.04 22.22
CA VAL A 38 -18.10 -7.64 22.04
C VAL A 38 -17.43 -7.64 23.41
N ASP A 39 -16.29 -8.30 23.54
CA ASP A 39 -15.50 -8.32 24.79
C ASP A 39 -14.24 -7.43 24.70
N TRP A 40 -13.85 -7.03 23.49
CA TRP A 40 -12.76 -6.09 23.22
C TRP A 40 -12.95 -5.41 21.86
N GLU A 41 -12.57 -4.14 21.78
CA GLU A 41 -12.57 -3.40 20.51
C GLU A 41 -11.37 -2.47 20.41
N GLN A 42 -11.00 -2.17 19.18
CA GLN A 42 -10.01 -1.16 18.80
C GLN A 42 -10.42 -0.48 17.50
N SER A 43 -10.21 0.83 17.41
CA SER A 43 -10.46 1.61 16.19
C SER A 43 -9.21 2.31 15.75
N ASP A 44 -8.81 2.07 14.50
CA ASP A 44 -7.60 2.63 13.91
C ASP A 44 -7.95 3.47 12.67
N ALA A 45 -7.24 4.59 12.49
CA ALA A 45 -7.25 5.29 11.21
C ALA A 45 -6.55 4.42 10.18
N GLY A 46 -7.22 4.11 9.09
CA GLY A 46 -6.77 3.13 8.10
C GLY A 46 -7.09 3.54 6.65
N GLY A 47 -6.92 2.58 5.78
CA GLY A 47 -6.91 2.75 4.33
C GLY A 47 -5.48 2.67 3.81
N LYS A 48 -5.28 2.01 2.64
CA LYS A 48 -3.95 1.61 2.16
C LYS A 48 -2.91 2.74 2.19
N GLY A 49 -3.22 3.95 1.66
CA GLY A 49 -2.26 5.04 1.66
C GLY A 49 -1.98 5.61 3.05
N VAL A 50 -2.99 5.63 3.95
CA VAL A 50 -2.80 6.03 5.36
C VAL A 50 -1.89 5.03 6.07
N ASN A 51 -2.10 3.73 5.84
CA ASN A 51 -1.25 2.67 6.40
C ASN A 51 0.19 2.81 5.90
N VAL A 52 0.39 3.03 4.59
CA VAL A 52 1.74 3.25 4.02
C VAL A 52 2.41 4.46 4.66
N ALA A 53 1.71 5.60 4.84
CA ALA A 53 2.26 6.78 5.52
C ALA A 53 2.66 6.47 6.97
N SER A 54 1.81 5.71 7.68
CA SER A 54 2.07 5.24 9.04
C SER A 54 3.35 4.40 9.12
N PHE A 55 3.50 3.43 8.21
CA PHE A 55 4.66 2.54 8.16
C PHE A 55 5.95 3.25 7.73
N LEU A 56 5.86 4.20 6.80
CA LEU A 56 7.00 5.04 6.43
C LEU A 56 7.51 5.84 7.65
N ALA A 57 6.60 6.42 8.42
CA ALA A 57 6.95 7.14 9.65
C ALA A 57 7.59 6.21 10.70
N ASP A 58 7.07 4.97 10.88
CA ASP A 58 7.69 3.96 11.76
C ASP A 58 9.10 3.57 11.31
N LEU A 59 9.37 3.61 9.99
CA LEU A 59 10.69 3.36 9.43
C LEU A 59 11.62 4.59 9.45
N GLY A 60 11.14 5.74 9.98
CA GLY A 60 11.91 6.97 10.10
C GLY A 60 11.94 7.83 8.84
N GLU A 61 11.06 7.57 7.87
CA GLU A 61 11.00 8.34 6.62
C GLU A 61 9.98 9.48 6.68
N PRO A 62 10.30 10.67 6.15
CA PRO A 62 9.35 11.77 6.06
C PRO A 62 8.17 11.39 5.16
N ALA A 63 6.97 11.41 5.71
CA ALA A 63 5.74 11.06 5.01
C ALA A 63 4.73 12.21 4.99
N CYS A 64 3.99 12.32 3.90
CA CYS A 64 2.85 13.21 3.75
C CYS A 64 1.65 12.37 3.30
N ALA A 65 0.53 12.47 4.01
CA ALA A 65 -0.73 11.84 3.65
C ALA A 65 -1.64 12.84 2.93
N THR A 66 -2.20 12.43 1.78
CA THR A 66 -3.23 13.18 1.07
C THR A 66 -4.38 12.26 0.64
N GLY A 67 -5.46 12.83 0.15
CA GLY A 67 -6.65 12.10 -0.25
C GLY A 67 -7.92 12.72 0.33
N LEU A 68 -8.96 11.90 0.54
CA LEU A 68 -10.28 12.35 0.95
C LEU A 68 -10.59 11.89 2.37
N LEU A 69 -10.98 12.79 3.26
CA LEU A 69 -11.46 12.49 4.61
C LEU A 69 -12.82 13.13 4.85
N GLY A 70 -13.68 12.47 5.61
CA GLY A 70 -14.94 13.04 6.09
C GLY A 70 -14.69 13.92 7.31
N SER A 71 -15.11 15.18 7.25
CA SER A 71 -14.91 16.18 8.32
C SER A 71 -15.64 15.86 9.63
N ALA A 72 -16.63 14.97 9.61
CA ALA A 72 -17.42 14.65 10.79
C ALA A 72 -16.78 13.61 11.72
N ASN A 73 -15.72 12.94 11.30
CA ASN A 73 -15.02 11.91 12.11
C ASN A 73 -13.53 11.77 11.75
N ASP A 74 -12.85 12.85 11.38
CA ASP A 74 -11.42 12.82 11.03
C ASP A 74 -10.47 12.78 12.23
N GLY A 75 -10.96 12.88 13.47
CA GLY A 75 -10.18 12.86 14.69
C GLY A 75 -9.11 11.76 14.75
N PRO A 76 -9.43 10.48 14.51
CA PRO A 76 -8.45 9.39 14.52
C PRO A 76 -7.28 9.60 13.53
N PHE A 77 -7.55 10.20 12.37
CA PHE A 77 -6.50 10.53 11.38
C PHE A 77 -5.61 11.66 11.86
N VAL A 78 -6.22 12.73 12.39
CA VAL A 78 -5.48 13.88 12.97
C VAL A 78 -4.56 13.41 14.09
N GLU A 79 -5.05 12.57 14.99
CA GLU A 79 -4.26 12.00 16.09
C GLU A 79 -3.12 11.09 15.58
N LEU A 80 -3.38 10.23 14.60
CA LEU A 80 -2.37 9.37 13.98
C LEU A 80 -1.26 10.20 13.34
N PHE A 81 -1.63 11.19 12.53
CA PHE A 81 -0.69 12.02 11.79
C PHE A 81 0.15 12.86 12.75
N ALA A 82 -0.46 13.48 13.76
CA ALA A 82 0.24 14.25 14.77
C ALA A 82 1.22 13.38 15.58
N ARG A 83 0.77 12.20 16.02
CA ARG A 83 1.62 11.27 16.81
C ARG A 83 2.83 10.76 16.05
N LYS A 84 2.70 10.55 14.73
CA LYS A 84 3.76 10.00 13.88
C LYS A 84 4.54 11.05 13.08
N GLY A 85 4.21 12.34 13.23
CA GLY A 85 4.87 13.41 12.47
C GLY A 85 4.59 13.35 10.96
N ILE A 86 3.45 12.80 10.55
CA ILE A 86 3.01 12.72 9.16
C ILE A 86 2.40 14.06 8.76
N GLU A 87 2.87 14.66 7.67
CA GLU A 87 2.27 15.88 7.13
C GLU A 87 0.86 15.59 6.59
N ASP A 88 -0.13 16.33 7.08
CA ASP A 88 -1.52 16.17 6.68
C ASP A 88 -1.90 17.15 5.55
N ARG A 89 -2.16 16.61 4.37
CA ARG A 89 -2.65 17.33 3.17
C ARG A 89 -3.94 16.72 2.64
N CYS A 90 -4.71 16.05 3.50
CA CYS A 90 -5.98 15.46 3.10
C CYS A 90 -7.05 16.54 2.91
N LEU A 91 -7.83 16.40 1.85
CA LEU A 91 -9.04 17.23 1.60
C LEU A 91 -10.19 16.73 2.49
N ARG A 92 -10.73 17.63 3.33
CA ARG A 92 -11.92 17.32 4.15
C ARG A 92 -13.18 17.62 3.36
N LEU A 93 -14.03 16.60 3.24
CA LEU A 93 -15.35 16.69 2.63
C LEU A 93 -16.43 16.64 3.72
N PRO A 94 -17.60 17.28 3.50
CA PRO A 94 -18.75 17.10 4.38
C PRO A 94 -19.14 15.62 4.47
N GLY A 95 -19.46 15.15 5.68
CA GLY A 95 -19.84 13.76 5.94
C GLY A 95 -18.80 12.98 6.74
N ARG A 96 -18.91 11.66 6.73
CA ARG A 96 -18.09 10.75 7.52
C ARG A 96 -17.17 9.91 6.64
N THR A 97 -15.94 9.76 7.02
CA THR A 97 -15.11 8.65 6.55
C THR A 97 -15.79 7.34 6.97
N ARG A 98 -15.83 6.36 6.07
CA ARG A 98 -16.44 5.04 6.36
C ARG A 98 -15.77 4.38 7.56
N VAL A 99 -16.55 3.59 8.28
CA VAL A 99 -16.06 2.73 9.36
C VAL A 99 -16.22 1.29 8.91
N ASN A 100 -15.12 0.60 8.64
CA ASN A 100 -15.17 -0.84 8.41
C ASN A 100 -15.18 -1.56 9.75
N VAL A 101 -15.90 -2.67 9.85
CA VAL A 101 -15.95 -3.49 11.07
C VAL A 101 -15.35 -4.85 10.77
N LYS A 102 -14.33 -5.20 11.53
CA LYS A 102 -13.71 -6.52 11.54
C LYS A 102 -14.12 -7.27 12.78
N ILE A 103 -14.86 -8.34 12.64
CA ILE A 103 -15.25 -9.24 13.74
C ILE A 103 -14.23 -10.37 13.80
N THR A 104 -13.52 -10.49 14.92
CA THR A 104 -12.59 -11.58 15.18
C THR A 104 -13.19 -12.54 16.19
N ASP A 105 -13.29 -13.81 15.84
CA ASP A 105 -13.75 -14.88 16.72
C ASP A 105 -12.56 -15.76 17.12
N PRO A 106 -12.05 -15.63 18.35
CA PRO A 106 -10.89 -16.40 18.80
C PRO A 106 -11.23 -17.87 19.11
N VAL A 107 -12.52 -18.21 19.29
CA VAL A 107 -12.97 -19.59 19.60
C VAL A 107 -13.05 -20.40 18.30
N LEU A 108 -13.69 -19.83 17.27
CA LEU A 108 -13.84 -20.47 15.96
C LEU A 108 -12.68 -20.20 15.03
N ASN A 109 -11.71 -19.36 15.45
CA ASN A 109 -10.57 -18.93 14.64
C ASN A 109 -11.00 -18.36 13.27
N GLN A 110 -11.99 -17.47 13.30
CA GLN A 110 -12.60 -16.87 12.11
C GLN A 110 -12.53 -15.35 12.16
N VAL A 111 -12.51 -14.75 10.98
CA VAL A 111 -12.58 -13.30 10.81
C VAL A 111 -13.69 -13.00 9.80
N THR A 112 -14.52 -12.01 10.13
CA THR A 112 -15.58 -11.50 9.25
C THR A 112 -15.39 -10.02 9.05
N ASP A 113 -15.21 -9.59 7.79
CA ASP A 113 -15.05 -8.19 7.42
C ASP A 113 -16.37 -7.60 6.90
N LEU A 114 -16.79 -6.48 7.46
CA LEU A 114 -17.91 -5.66 7.00
C LEU A 114 -17.36 -4.35 6.47
N ASN A 115 -17.26 -4.24 5.14
CA ASN A 115 -16.73 -3.06 4.46
C ASN A 115 -17.86 -2.13 4.04
N PHE A 116 -17.83 -0.88 4.52
CA PHE A 116 -18.84 0.12 4.23
C PHE A 116 -18.46 0.96 3.00
N PRO A 117 -19.45 1.54 2.30
CA PRO A 117 -19.19 2.49 1.23
C PRO A 117 -18.51 3.74 1.78
N GLY A 118 -17.59 4.30 0.99
CA GLY A 118 -16.88 5.53 1.33
C GLY A 118 -17.70 6.78 1.03
N LEU A 119 -17.01 7.94 1.12
CA LEU A 119 -17.53 9.22 0.65
C LEU A 119 -17.84 9.16 -0.84
N THR A 120 -18.76 10.00 -1.28
CA THR A 120 -19.04 10.21 -2.71
C THR A 120 -18.64 11.66 -3.05
N PRO A 121 -17.39 11.89 -3.51
CA PRO A 121 -16.93 13.23 -3.84
C PRO A 121 -17.64 13.76 -5.09
N ALA A 122 -17.91 15.06 -5.13
CA ALA A 122 -18.35 15.74 -6.34
C ALA A 122 -17.15 15.97 -7.30
N PRO A 123 -17.39 16.20 -8.60
CA PRO A 123 -16.30 16.52 -9.54
C PRO A 123 -15.41 17.68 -9.08
N ALA A 124 -15.99 18.75 -8.52
CA ALA A 124 -15.24 19.87 -7.96
C ALA A 124 -14.31 19.49 -6.78
N ASP A 125 -14.65 18.46 -6.01
CA ASP A 125 -13.78 17.96 -4.94
C ASP A 125 -12.55 17.24 -5.50
N LEU A 126 -12.73 16.54 -6.63
CA LEU A 126 -11.60 15.89 -7.33
C LEU A 126 -10.69 16.94 -7.98
N GLU A 127 -11.22 18.05 -8.48
CA GLU A 127 -10.43 19.18 -8.97
C GLU A 127 -9.60 19.80 -7.83
N ARG A 128 -10.21 20.08 -6.67
CA ARG A 128 -9.51 20.57 -5.49
C ARG A 128 -8.42 19.60 -4.99
N LEU A 129 -8.69 18.30 -5.02
CA LEU A 129 -7.68 17.29 -4.67
C LEU A 129 -6.52 17.31 -5.68
N ALA A 130 -6.81 17.48 -6.96
CA ALA A 130 -5.80 17.61 -8.00
C ALA A 130 -4.91 18.85 -7.81
N GLU A 131 -5.49 19.99 -7.36
CA GLU A 131 -4.71 21.18 -7.00
C GLU A 131 -3.78 20.94 -5.80
N ILE A 132 -4.22 20.19 -4.78
CA ILE A 132 -3.38 19.81 -3.65
C ILE A 132 -2.20 18.94 -4.14
N ILE A 133 -2.47 17.97 -5.01
CA ILE A 133 -1.44 17.09 -5.58
C ILE A 133 -0.44 17.90 -6.40
N ASP A 134 -0.88 18.86 -7.22
CA ASP A 134 0.01 19.72 -7.99
C ASP A 134 0.91 20.57 -7.08
N ALA A 135 0.33 21.17 -6.03
CA ALA A 135 1.11 21.91 -5.05
C ALA A 135 2.18 21.05 -4.37
N LEU A 136 1.88 19.78 -4.08
CA LEU A 136 2.87 18.83 -3.56
C LEU A 136 3.94 18.48 -4.61
N CYS A 137 3.61 18.48 -5.90
CA CYS A 137 4.57 18.21 -6.96
C CYS A 137 5.59 19.34 -7.19
N ILE A 138 5.30 20.56 -6.73
CA ILE A 138 6.23 21.70 -6.80
C ILE A 138 7.36 21.57 -5.76
N ASP A 139 7.12 20.85 -4.66
CA ASP A 139 8.13 20.62 -3.62
C ASP A 139 9.21 19.66 -4.17
N ASP A 140 10.45 20.17 -4.29
CA ASP A 140 11.59 19.39 -4.76
C ASP A 140 11.97 18.25 -3.81
N ALA A 141 11.59 18.33 -2.54
CA ALA A 141 11.76 17.24 -1.59
C ALA A 141 10.82 16.06 -1.86
N VAL A 142 9.70 16.26 -2.55
CA VAL A 142 8.78 15.20 -2.95
C VAL A 142 9.28 14.53 -4.21
N ASP A 143 9.62 13.26 -4.12
CA ASP A 143 10.10 12.45 -5.25
C ASP A 143 9.13 11.30 -5.58
N TRP A 144 8.53 10.69 -4.56
CA TRP A 144 7.62 9.58 -4.70
C TRP A 144 6.19 9.92 -4.31
N LEU A 145 5.24 9.49 -5.16
CA LEU A 145 3.82 9.44 -4.80
C LEU A 145 3.33 7.99 -4.85
N VAL A 146 2.65 7.60 -3.78
CA VAL A 146 2.00 6.30 -3.63
C VAL A 146 0.51 6.48 -3.87
N LEU A 147 0.00 5.87 -4.92
CA LEU A 147 -1.42 5.83 -5.23
C LEU A 147 -1.97 4.50 -4.72
N SER A 148 -2.77 4.52 -3.65
CA SER A 148 -3.14 3.27 -2.97
C SER A 148 -4.62 3.18 -2.64
N GLY A 149 -5.13 1.96 -2.75
CA GLY A 149 -6.44 1.56 -2.27
C GLY A 149 -7.54 1.60 -3.31
N SER A 150 -8.74 1.33 -2.85
CA SER A 150 -9.95 1.35 -3.67
C SER A 150 -10.39 2.77 -4.01
N VAL A 151 -11.15 2.89 -5.07
CA VAL A 151 -11.79 4.14 -5.52
C VAL A 151 -13.23 4.16 -5.00
N PRO A 152 -13.70 5.25 -4.36
CA PRO A 152 -15.06 5.34 -3.88
C PRO A 152 -16.06 5.61 -5.01
N ALA A 153 -17.34 5.42 -4.73
CA ALA A 153 -18.42 5.73 -5.67
C ALA A 153 -18.36 7.19 -6.13
N GLY A 154 -18.67 7.44 -7.41
CA GLY A 154 -18.63 8.78 -8.00
C GLY A 154 -17.26 9.23 -8.52
N VAL A 155 -16.18 8.49 -8.22
CA VAL A 155 -14.86 8.73 -8.79
C VAL A 155 -14.69 7.90 -10.06
N PRO A 156 -14.22 8.48 -11.18
CA PRO A 156 -14.00 7.75 -12.42
C PRO A 156 -12.99 6.59 -12.24
N GLU A 157 -13.23 5.44 -12.85
CA GLU A 157 -12.32 4.31 -12.82
C GLU A 157 -10.92 4.64 -13.36
N GLY A 158 -10.83 5.56 -14.31
CA GLY A 158 -9.57 6.04 -14.88
C GLY A 158 -8.75 6.98 -14.00
N ILE A 159 -9.19 7.31 -12.80
CA ILE A 159 -8.53 8.30 -11.92
C ILE A 159 -7.05 8.00 -11.69
N TYR A 160 -6.69 6.73 -11.45
CA TYR A 160 -5.29 6.36 -11.24
C TYR A 160 -4.46 6.48 -12.52
N ALA A 161 -5.04 6.16 -13.69
CA ALA A 161 -4.36 6.39 -14.98
C ALA A 161 -4.07 7.88 -15.21
N ASP A 162 -5.04 8.74 -14.91
CA ASP A 162 -4.90 10.19 -15.05
C ASP A 162 -3.87 10.75 -14.07
N LEU A 163 -3.89 10.31 -12.82
CA LEU A 163 -2.92 10.70 -11.81
C LEU A 163 -1.50 10.21 -12.18
N VAL A 164 -1.33 8.97 -12.62
CA VAL A 164 -0.02 8.46 -13.08
C VAL A 164 0.52 9.34 -14.19
N ARG A 165 -0.30 9.66 -15.21
CA ARG A 165 0.10 10.52 -16.33
C ARG A 165 0.52 11.91 -15.86
N ARG A 166 -0.29 12.54 -14.98
CA ARG A 166 -0.04 13.87 -14.42
C ARG A 166 1.26 13.91 -13.60
N LEU A 167 1.46 12.95 -12.73
CA LEU A 167 2.64 12.85 -11.86
C LEU A 167 3.92 12.58 -12.65
N LYS A 168 3.85 11.70 -13.65
CA LYS A 168 4.97 11.42 -14.55
C LYS A 168 5.33 12.66 -15.38
N ALA A 169 4.36 13.43 -15.84
CA ALA A 169 4.60 14.69 -16.55
C ALA A 169 5.26 15.75 -15.65
N ALA A 170 4.97 15.73 -14.32
CA ALA A 170 5.64 16.54 -13.31
C ALA A 170 7.01 16.00 -12.88
N GLY A 171 7.54 14.94 -13.53
CA GLY A 171 8.83 14.34 -13.21
C GLY A 171 8.85 13.50 -11.93
N LYS A 172 7.69 13.20 -11.34
CA LYS A 172 7.60 12.42 -10.10
C LYS A 172 7.58 10.93 -10.37
N ARG A 173 8.04 10.15 -9.38
CA ARG A 173 7.98 8.69 -9.40
C ARG A 173 6.70 8.20 -8.74
N VAL A 174 6.09 7.16 -9.29
CA VAL A 174 4.79 6.65 -8.84
C VAL A 174 4.90 5.17 -8.47
N LEU A 175 4.41 4.84 -7.27
CA LEU A 175 4.06 3.48 -6.89
C LEU A 175 2.52 3.36 -6.87
N LEU A 176 1.99 2.35 -7.56
CA LEU A 176 0.55 2.06 -7.60
C LEU A 176 0.27 0.73 -6.89
N ASP A 177 -0.57 0.78 -5.84
CA ASP A 177 -1.10 -0.38 -5.11
C ASP A 177 -2.63 -0.32 -5.06
N ALA A 178 -3.25 -0.65 -6.15
CA ALA A 178 -4.70 -0.65 -6.36
C ALA A 178 -5.19 -2.04 -6.82
N SER A 179 -6.50 -2.22 -6.91
CA SER A 179 -7.13 -3.46 -7.35
C SER A 179 -8.33 -3.17 -8.26
N GLY A 180 -8.82 -4.20 -8.95
CA GLY A 180 -10.02 -4.13 -9.79
C GLY A 180 -9.87 -3.24 -11.02
N SER A 181 -11.01 -2.68 -11.50
CA SER A 181 -11.04 -1.87 -12.72
C SER A 181 -10.15 -0.62 -12.69
N PRO A 182 -9.96 0.13 -11.56
CA PRO A 182 -9.02 1.25 -11.53
C PRO A 182 -7.55 0.83 -11.72
N PHE A 183 -7.15 -0.34 -11.20
CA PHE A 183 -5.82 -0.89 -11.42
C PHE A 183 -5.62 -1.30 -12.89
N ALA A 184 -6.61 -2.02 -13.45
CA ALA A 184 -6.59 -2.41 -14.85
C ALA A 184 -6.54 -1.18 -15.79
N ALA A 185 -7.35 -0.15 -15.53
CA ALA A 185 -7.35 1.10 -16.30
C ALA A 185 -6.00 1.81 -16.26
N ALA A 186 -5.34 1.87 -15.10
CA ALA A 186 -4.02 2.49 -14.96
C ALA A 186 -2.92 1.74 -15.73
N LEU A 187 -3.09 0.44 -15.95
CA LEU A 187 -2.16 -0.39 -16.70
C LEU A 187 -2.59 -0.62 -18.15
N ALA A 188 -3.80 -0.25 -18.56
CA ALA A 188 -4.28 -0.38 -19.93
C ALA A 188 -3.70 0.68 -20.89
N ALA A 189 -3.05 1.72 -20.39
CA ALA A 189 -2.47 2.78 -21.20
C ALA A 189 -1.50 2.22 -22.26
N ASP A 190 -1.46 2.87 -23.42
CA ASP A 190 -0.61 2.44 -24.55
C ASP A 190 0.87 2.34 -24.16
N ALA A 191 1.57 1.37 -24.74
CA ALA A 191 2.99 1.17 -24.53
C ALA A 191 3.77 2.45 -24.82
N GLY A 192 4.53 2.94 -23.82
CA GLY A 192 5.25 4.22 -23.89
C GLY A 192 4.51 5.40 -23.25
N ALA A 193 3.23 5.27 -22.92
CA ALA A 193 2.54 6.21 -22.05
C ALA A 193 3.02 6.04 -20.59
N ALA A 194 2.64 6.98 -19.74
CA ALA A 194 3.06 7.07 -18.36
C ALA A 194 2.69 5.83 -17.50
N MET A 195 3.53 4.81 -17.51
CA MET A 195 3.40 3.67 -16.60
C MET A 195 3.91 4.00 -15.20
N PRO A 196 3.31 3.42 -14.13
CA PRO A 196 3.87 3.50 -12.78
C PRO A 196 5.30 2.98 -12.75
N ASN A 197 6.14 3.56 -11.89
CA ASN A 197 7.50 3.07 -11.68
C ASN A 197 7.49 1.72 -10.95
N ILE A 198 6.56 1.56 -10.01
CA ILE A 198 6.42 0.34 -9.20
C ILE A 198 4.94 -0.02 -9.10
N ILE A 199 4.63 -1.30 -9.19
CA ILE A 199 3.33 -1.85 -8.82
C ILE A 199 3.50 -3.02 -7.86
N LYS A 200 2.52 -3.21 -6.97
CA LYS A 200 2.53 -4.32 -6.01
C LYS A 200 1.17 -5.04 -5.96
N PRO A 201 0.80 -5.83 -6.95
CA PRO A 201 -0.36 -6.71 -6.83
C PRO A 201 -0.07 -7.89 -5.89
N ASN A 202 -1.11 -8.47 -5.30
CA ASN A 202 -1.06 -9.85 -4.85
C ASN A 202 -1.37 -10.80 -6.01
N ILE A 203 -1.26 -12.12 -5.78
CA ILE A 203 -1.48 -13.13 -6.81
C ILE A 203 -2.90 -13.08 -7.39
N ASP A 204 -3.91 -12.81 -6.55
CA ASP A 204 -5.31 -12.75 -6.96
C ASP A 204 -5.59 -11.49 -7.79
N GLU A 205 -5.06 -10.33 -7.37
CA GLU A 205 -5.14 -9.07 -8.11
C GLU A 205 -4.44 -9.17 -9.49
N LEU A 206 -3.33 -9.90 -9.55
CA LEU A 206 -2.64 -10.15 -10.82
C LEU A 206 -3.45 -11.09 -11.73
N ALA A 207 -4.05 -12.15 -11.18
CA ALA A 207 -4.92 -13.05 -11.90
C ALA A 207 -6.18 -12.34 -12.44
N GLU A 208 -6.78 -11.47 -11.62
CA GLU A 208 -7.91 -10.62 -12.01
C GLU A 208 -7.54 -9.68 -13.17
N LEU A 209 -6.39 -9.00 -13.08
CA LEU A 209 -5.87 -8.13 -14.13
C LEU A 209 -5.72 -8.85 -15.47
N LEU A 210 -5.31 -10.12 -15.43
CA LEU A 210 -5.10 -10.95 -16.62
C LEU A 210 -6.36 -11.65 -17.10
N GLY A 211 -7.45 -11.65 -16.31
CA GLY A 211 -8.69 -12.37 -16.61
C GLY A 211 -8.54 -13.90 -16.60
N ARG A 212 -7.50 -14.43 -15.94
CA ARG A 212 -7.22 -15.87 -15.84
C ARG A 212 -6.44 -16.24 -14.59
N PRO A 213 -6.64 -17.46 -14.05
CA PRO A 213 -5.81 -17.93 -12.94
C PRO A 213 -4.34 -18.10 -13.35
N LEU A 214 -3.46 -18.06 -12.35
CA LEU A 214 -2.04 -18.30 -12.48
C LEU A 214 -1.68 -19.55 -11.66
N ALA A 215 -1.41 -20.67 -12.36
CA ALA A 215 -1.27 -21.98 -11.74
C ALA A 215 0.19 -22.30 -11.31
N SER A 216 1.17 -21.49 -11.76
CA SER A 216 2.58 -21.76 -11.49
C SER A 216 3.37 -20.45 -11.35
N ARG A 217 4.51 -20.53 -10.65
CA ARG A 217 5.45 -19.42 -10.56
C ARG A 217 5.98 -18.98 -11.93
N ALA A 218 6.16 -19.91 -12.86
CA ALA A 218 6.58 -19.60 -14.22
C ALA A 218 5.54 -18.72 -14.94
N GLU A 219 4.25 -19.00 -14.77
CA GLU A 219 3.18 -18.17 -15.32
C GLU A 219 3.12 -16.78 -14.68
N VAL A 220 3.35 -16.68 -13.36
CA VAL A 220 3.46 -15.40 -12.65
C VAL A 220 4.63 -14.60 -13.20
N LEU A 221 5.81 -15.21 -13.35
CA LEU A 221 7.00 -14.55 -13.89
C LEU A 221 6.77 -14.06 -15.32
N ALA A 222 6.19 -14.87 -16.19
CA ALA A 222 5.88 -14.50 -17.56
C ALA A 222 4.91 -13.32 -17.64
N ALA A 223 3.85 -13.32 -16.80
CA ALA A 223 2.89 -12.23 -16.71
C ALA A 223 3.55 -10.92 -16.25
N VAL A 224 4.40 -11.02 -15.24
CA VAL A 224 5.14 -9.86 -14.70
C VAL A 224 6.12 -9.31 -15.73
N ARG A 225 6.84 -10.16 -16.46
CA ARG A 225 7.74 -9.73 -17.55
C ARG A 225 7.00 -8.93 -18.63
N ALA A 226 5.80 -9.35 -19.01
CA ALA A 226 4.98 -8.58 -19.94
C ALA A 226 4.62 -7.18 -19.43
N LEU A 227 4.40 -7.00 -18.12
CA LEU A 227 4.18 -5.67 -17.52
C LEU A 227 5.45 -4.81 -17.49
N ILE A 228 6.61 -5.42 -17.23
CA ILE A 228 7.91 -4.75 -17.33
C ILE A 228 8.20 -4.28 -18.76
N GLU A 229 7.94 -5.13 -19.75
CA GLU A 229 8.11 -4.78 -21.19
C GLU A 229 7.21 -3.60 -21.60
N ARG A 230 6.05 -3.44 -20.96
CA ARG A 230 5.14 -2.31 -21.18
C ARG A 230 5.58 -1.02 -20.47
N GLY A 231 6.66 -1.05 -19.68
CA GLY A 231 7.27 0.14 -19.09
C GLY A 231 7.10 0.29 -17.57
N VAL A 232 6.56 -0.72 -16.87
CA VAL A 232 6.62 -0.74 -15.41
C VAL A 232 8.07 -1.01 -14.98
N GLY A 233 8.60 -0.25 -14.01
CA GLY A 233 10.00 -0.37 -13.61
C GLY A 233 10.26 -1.56 -12.68
N LEU A 234 9.39 -1.78 -11.70
CA LEU A 234 9.43 -2.89 -10.74
C LEU A 234 8.03 -3.43 -10.52
N VAL A 235 7.88 -4.73 -10.57
CA VAL A 235 6.66 -5.44 -10.14
C VAL A 235 6.99 -6.32 -8.94
N ALA A 236 6.27 -6.14 -7.85
CA ALA A 236 6.34 -7.00 -6.66
C ALA A 236 5.01 -7.76 -6.50
N VAL A 237 5.03 -9.07 -6.66
CA VAL A 237 3.83 -9.92 -6.51
C VAL A 237 3.89 -10.64 -5.18
N SER A 238 2.98 -10.32 -4.26
CA SER A 238 2.85 -11.05 -2.99
C SER A 238 2.00 -12.31 -3.16
N MET A 239 2.46 -13.42 -2.56
CA MET A 239 1.88 -14.77 -2.71
C MET A 239 1.65 -15.43 -1.34
N GLY A 240 1.38 -14.65 -0.31
CA GLY A 240 1.15 -15.14 1.04
C GLY A 240 2.37 -15.88 1.61
N ALA A 241 2.18 -17.10 2.10
CA ALA A 241 3.24 -17.92 2.68
C ALA A 241 4.31 -18.34 1.66
N ASP A 242 3.99 -18.35 0.36
CA ASP A 242 4.93 -18.67 -0.71
C ASP A 242 5.92 -17.52 -0.98
N GLY A 243 5.75 -16.40 -0.28
CA GLY A 243 6.64 -15.25 -0.32
C GLY A 243 6.21 -14.18 -1.31
N ALA A 244 7.19 -13.50 -1.91
CA ALA A 244 6.93 -12.45 -2.89
C ALA A 244 7.98 -12.50 -4.01
N LEU A 245 7.50 -12.33 -5.25
CA LEU A 245 8.33 -12.25 -6.45
C LEU A 245 8.56 -10.78 -6.80
N PHE A 246 9.83 -10.36 -6.88
CA PHE A 246 10.24 -9.02 -7.29
C PHE A 246 10.95 -9.10 -8.62
N VAL A 247 10.49 -8.32 -9.60
CA VAL A 247 11.01 -8.37 -10.96
C VAL A 247 11.27 -6.96 -11.48
N GLU A 248 12.48 -6.73 -11.92
CA GLU A 248 12.92 -5.61 -12.74
C GLU A 248 13.28 -6.10 -14.15
N ARG A 249 13.75 -5.19 -15.01
CA ARG A 249 14.05 -5.51 -16.40
C ARG A 249 15.00 -6.70 -16.55
N ASP A 250 16.12 -6.66 -15.82
CA ASP A 250 17.20 -7.62 -16.00
C ASP A 250 17.32 -8.65 -14.89
N THR A 251 16.61 -8.43 -13.78
CA THR A 251 16.72 -9.25 -12.57
C THR A 251 15.35 -9.64 -12.02
N ALA A 252 15.28 -10.84 -11.47
CA ALA A 252 14.11 -11.30 -10.72
C ALA A 252 14.58 -12.05 -9.47
N VAL A 253 13.94 -11.80 -8.34
CA VAL A 253 14.23 -12.49 -7.09
C VAL A 253 12.93 -12.95 -6.42
N LEU A 254 13.01 -14.09 -5.77
CA LEU A 254 11.97 -14.61 -4.88
C LEU A 254 12.42 -14.40 -3.45
N ALA A 255 11.60 -13.70 -2.66
CA ALA A 255 11.78 -13.52 -1.22
C ALA A 255 10.81 -14.44 -0.47
N VAL A 256 11.33 -15.44 0.24
CA VAL A 256 10.54 -16.39 1.01
C VAL A 256 10.64 -16.04 2.50
N PRO A 257 9.50 -15.73 3.16
CA PRO A 257 9.50 -15.41 4.58
C PRO A 257 9.77 -16.66 5.44
N PRO A 258 10.34 -16.52 6.64
CA PRO A 258 10.32 -17.59 7.62
C PRO A 258 8.89 -17.83 8.13
N ALA A 259 8.61 -19.02 8.64
CA ALA A 259 7.36 -19.26 9.35
C ALA A 259 7.28 -18.39 10.61
N ILE A 260 6.14 -17.74 10.79
CA ILE A 260 5.81 -16.88 11.95
C ILE A 260 4.40 -17.17 12.45
N THR A 261 4.12 -16.76 13.68
CA THR A 261 2.73 -16.67 14.16
C THR A 261 2.12 -15.38 13.62
N VAL A 262 0.99 -15.48 12.95
CA VAL A 262 0.25 -14.34 12.39
C VAL A 262 -0.81 -13.89 13.38
N HIS A 263 -0.77 -12.62 13.80
CA HIS A 263 -1.77 -12.01 14.67
C HIS A 263 -2.83 -11.26 13.86
N SER A 264 -2.43 -10.60 12.78
CA SER A 264 -3.32 -9.90 11.87
C SER A 264 -2.75 -9.95 10.45
N THR A 265 -3.61 -10.05 9.44
CA THR A 265 -3.20 -9.95 8.03
C THR A 265 -3.36 -8.54 7.47
N VAL A 266 -3.92 -7.63 8.26
CA VAL A 266 -4.19 -6.24 7.84
C VAL A 266 -2.89 -5.46 7.73
N GLY A 267 -2.74 -4.73 6.63
CA GLY A 267 -1.61 -3.83 6.42
C GLY A 267 -0.31 -4.50 5.98
N ALA A 268 -0.22 -5.85 5.94
CA ALA A 268 1.01 -6.52 5.49
C ALA A 268 1.44 -6.13 4.07
N GLY A 269 0.47 -5.98 3.14
CA GLY A 269 0.71 -5.47 1.79
C GLY A 269 1.17 -4.02 1.78
N ASP A 270 0.57 -3.17 2.63
CA ASP A 270 0.91 -1.75 2.75
C ASP A 270 2.31 -1.58 3.37
N ALA A 271 2.66 -2.43 4.36
CA ALA A 271 3.99 -2.50 4.94
C ALA A 271 5.06 -2.92 3.91
N MET A 272 4.72 -3.86 3.02
CA MET A 272 5.58 -4.23 1.88
C MET A 272 5.81 -3.02 0.97
N VAL A 273 4.78 -2.23 0.66
CA VAL A 273 4.91 -0.98 -0.12
C VAL A 273 5.89 -0.01 0.56
N ALA A 274 5.75 0.21 1.86
CA ALA A 274 6.66 1.07 2.61
C ALA A 274 8.11 0.55 2.54
N GLY A 275 8.33 -0.74 2.76
CA GLY A 275 9.66 -1.37 2.68
C GLY A 275 10.29 -1.28 1.29
N ILE A 276 9.51 -1.44 0.20
CA ILE A 276 9.98 -1.26 -1.19
C ILE A 276 10.48 0.17 -1.39
N LEU A 277 9.70 1.16 -0.95
CA LEU A 277 10.03 2.58 -1.11
C LEU A 277 11.26 2.96 -0.31
N VAL A 278 11.34 2.58 0.96
CA VAL A 278 12.51 2.83 1.81
C VAL A 278 13.75 2.21 1.19
N GLY A 279 13.69 0.94 0.79
CA GLY A 279 14.81 0.28 0.13
C GLY A 279 15.22 0.96 -1.18
N THR A 280 14.26 1.47 -1.94
CA THR A 280 14.51 2.21 -3.19
C THR A 280 15.15 3.57 -2.92
N CYS A 281 14.64 4.33 -1.95
CA CYS A 281 15.19 5.64 -1.56
C CYS A 281 16.61 5.52 -1.00
N HIS A 282 16.90 4.43 -0.30
CA HIS A 282 18.23 4.13 0.26
C HIS A 282 19.17 3.46 -0.74
N GLY A 283 18.74 3.22 -1.99
CA GLY A 283 19.57 2.67 -3.06
C GLY A 283 19.95 1.20 -2.87
N LEU A 284 19.11 0.43 -2.16
CA LEU A 284 19.32 -1.02 -2.06
C LEU A 284 19.13 -1.69 -3.43
N ASP A 285 19.90 -2.76 -3.66
CA ASP A 285 19.68 -3.64 -4.80
C ASP A 285 18.33 -4.37 -4.70
N LEU A 286 17.93 -5.08 -5.74
CA LEU A 286 16.64 -5.77 -5.78
C LEU A 286 16.48 -6.77 -4.62
N ALA A 287 17.56 -7.51 -4.30
CA ALA A 287 17.54 -8.47 -3.19
C ALA A 287 17.38 -7.78 -1.83
N GLY A 288 18.06 -6.66 -1.61
CA GLY A 288 17.94 -5.84 -0.40
C GLY A 288 16.53 -5.25 -0.25
N ARG A 289 15.95 -4.73 -1.34
CA ARG A 289 14.56 -4.24 -1.35
C ARG A 289 13.56 -5.35 -1.04
N ALA A 290 13.74 -6.52 -1.64
CA ALA A 290 12.89 -7.68 -1.41
C ALA A 290 12.96 -8.16 0.06
N ARG A 291 14.16 -8.20 0.67
CA ARG A 291 14.32 -8.53 2.10
C ARG A 291 13.63 -7.52 3.01
N LEU A 292 13.89 -6.23 2.81
CA LEU A 292 13.30 -5.18 3.64
C LEU A 292 11.78 -5.17 3.53
N ALA A 293 11.25 -5.20 2.30
CA ALA A 293 9.81 -5.21 2.04
C ALA A 293 9.10 -6.41 2.67
N THR A 294 9.69 -7.61 2.55
CA THR A 294 9.16 -8.81 3.19
C THR A 294 9.31 -8.75 4.71
N GLY A 295 10.40 -8.20 5.23
CA GLY A 295 10.61 -7.95 6.66
C GLY A 295 9.55 -7.01 7.26
N CYS A 296 9.20 -5.92 6.55
CA CYS A 296 8.13 -5.02 6.93
C CYS A 296 6.76 -5.72 6.95
N SER A 297 6.48 -6.53 5.91
CA SER A 297 5.26 -7.37 5.88
C SER A 297 5.17 -8.29 7.09
N LEU A 298 6.27 -8.98 7.44
CA LEU A 298 6.35 -9.84 8.62
C LEU A 298 6.13 -9.08 9.92
N GLY A 299 6.70 -7.88 10.03
CA GLY A 299 6.49 -6.99 11.17
C GLY A 299 5.02 -6.64 11.35
N ALA A 300 4.33 -6.24 10.28
CA ALA A 300 2.92 -5.91 10.31
C ALA A 300 2.02 -7.11 10.68
N LEU A 301 2.38 -8.33 10.24
CA LEU A 301 1.65 -9.56 10.60
C LEU A 301 1.72 -9.89 12.10
N GLY A 302 2.73 -9.37 12.81
CA GLY A 302 2.92 -9.55 14.25
C GLY A 302 2.20 -8.51 15.11
N GLU A 303 1.64 -7.46 14.52
CA GLU A 303 1.02 -6.33 15.22
C GLU A 303 -0.50 -6.31 15.01
N VAL A 304 -1.21 -5.60 15.89
CA VAL A 304 -2.64 -5.30 15.73
C VAL A 304 -2.76 -3.82 15.38
N GLY A 305 -3.32 -3.52 14.20
CA GLY A 305 -3.44 -2.16 13.69
C GLY A 305 -2.29 -1.74 12.73
N PRO A 306 -2.36 -0.52 12.14
CA PRO A 306 -1.44 -0.08 11.10
C PRO A 306 -0.14 0.53 11.68
N HIS A 307 0.68 -0.28 12.35
CA HIS A 307 2.00 0.08 12.86
C HIS A 307 3.00 -1.05 12.69
N LEU A 308 4.27 -0.70 12.67
CA LEU A 308 5.38 -1.62 12.64
C LEU A 308 6.05 -1.66 14.01
N PRO A 309 6.67 -2.78 14.37
CA PRO A 309 7.62 -2.82 15.49
C PRO A 309 8.85 -1.94 15.17
N GLY A 310 9.68 -1.73 16.17
CA GLY A 310 10.90 -0.93 16.01
C GLY A 310 11.80 -1.39 14.86
N ARG A 311 12.58 -0.48 14.30
CA ARG A 311 13.43 -0.72 13.13
C ARG A 311 14.38 -1.91 13.32
N ASP A 312 14.93 -2.10 14.51
CA ASP A 312 15.78 -3.23 14.86
C ASP A 312 15.07 -4.58 14.71
N VAL A 313 13.79 -4.65 15.07
CA VAL A 313 12.96 -5.84 14.87
C VAL A 313 12.72 -6.10 13.38
N ILE A 314 12.41 -5.04 12.61
CA ILE A 314 12.24 -5.15 11.14
C ILE A 314 13.53 -5.64 10.49
N ASP A 315 14.69 -5.07 10.85
CA ASP A 315 15.98 -5.49 10.31
C ASP A 315 16.30 -6.96 10.67
N ALA A 316 15.97 -7.40 11.89
CA ALA A 316 16.10 -8.79 12.29
C ALA A 316 15.16 -9.73 11.52
N LEU A 317 13.92 -9.32 11.24
CA LEU A 317 12.99 -10.09 10.41
C LEU A 317 13.47 -10.14 8.95
N ALA A 318 13.92 -9.02 8.40
CA ALA A 318 14.47 -8.95 7.05
C ALA A 318 15.70 -9.86 6.86
N ALA A 319 16.58 -9.93 7.86
CA ALA A 319 17.74 -10.82 7.82
C ALA A 319 17.38 -12.32 7.75
N ARG A 320 16.19 -12.71 8.19
CA ARG A 320 15.69 -14.09 8.13
C ARG A 320 15.01 -14.43 6.80
N VAL A 321 14.71 -13.45 5.96
CA VAL A 321 14.09 -13.65 4.64
C VAL A 321 15.10 -14.29 3.70
N GLN A 322 14.73 -15.43 3.14
CA GLN A 322 15.55 -16.09 2.12
C GLN A 322 15.26 -15.46 0.76
N VAL A 323 16.31 -14.95 0.12
CA VAL A 323 16.19 -14.36 -1.23
C VAL A 323 17.03 -15.16 -2.19
N SER A 324 16.40 -15.62 -3.28
CA SER A 324 17.07 -16.36 -4.37
C SER A 324 16.76 -15.69 -5.71
N GLU A 325 17.74 -15.67 -6.61
CA GLU A 325 17.51 -15.27 -7.99
C GLU A 325 16.58 -16.25 -8.68
N VAL A 326 15.70 -15.70 -9.53
CA VAL A 326 14.80 -16.47 -10.38
C VAL A 326 15.30 -16.34 -11.80
N THR A 327 15.98 -17.38 -12.28
CA THR A 327 16.41 -17.48 -13.67
C THR A 327 15.22 -17.81 -14.56
N ASN A 328 15.21 -17.23 -15.78
CA ASN A 328 14.24 -17.63 -16.81
C ASN A 328 14.48 -19.10 -17.15
N VAL A 329 13.49 -19.95 -16.89
CA VAL A 329 13.44 -21.33 -17.40
C VAL A 329 12.61 -21.30 -18.66
#